data_b85df49f3de1ec861120374c5b6de20f
#
_entry.id   b85df49f3de1ec861120374c5b6de20f
#
_cell.length_a   1.000
_cell.length_b   1.000
_cell.length_c   1.000
_cell.angle_alpha   90.00
_cell.angle_beta   90.00
_cell.angle_gamma   90.00
#
_symmetry.space_group_name_H-M   'P 1'
#
loop_
_entity.id
_entity.type
_entity.pdbx_description
1 polymer ?
#
loop_
_entity_poly.entity_id
_entity_poly.type
_entity_poly.pdbx_seq_one_letter_code
_entity_poly.pdbx_strand_id
1 'polypeptide(L)'
;MKNFKLFKSADELFTEIGFAKVYESNSYVEYERYNEEFKYMQSLDLGYKQNGYHLIMSSVKDVNSEGFNNMVGLTMYEVKLCLKKMRELKWKMKK
;
A
#
# COMPACT_ATOMS: atom_id res chain seq x y z
N MET A 1 12.01 -24.63 19.21
CA MET A 1 12.33 -24.13 18.42
C MET A 1 11.78 -23.09 18.27
N LYS A 2 11.99 -22.72 17.98
CA LYS A 2 11.66 -21.77 17.77
C LYS A 2 10.86 -21.57 16.77
N ASN A 3 9.93 -21.03 16.85
CA ASN A 3 9.21 -20.73 15.85
C ASN A 3 9.40 -19.38 15.53
N PHE A 4 10.08 -19.10 14.53
CA PHE A 4 10.16 -17.76 14.09
C PHE A 4 9.61 -17.72 12.72
N LYS A 5 9.03 -16.60 12.33
CA LYS A 5 8.54 -16.43 11.01
C LYS A 5 9.68 -16.23 10.08
N LEU A 6 9.83 -17.12 9.14
CA LEU A 6 10.80 -16.94 8.08
C LEU A 6 10.35 -15.85 7.12
N PHE A 7 9.04 -15.69 6.99
CA PHE A 7 8.50 -14.72 6.05
C PHE A 7 7.45 -13.89 6.76
N LYS A 8 7.57 -12.58 6.65
CA LYS A 8 6.57 -11.67 7.17
C LYS A 8 5.52 -11.41 6.11
N SER A 9 4.32 -11.10 6.54
CA SER A 9 3.27 -10.71 5.61
C SER A 9 3.56 -9.33 5.04
N ALA A 10 2.92 -9.00 3.93
CA ALA A 10 3.06 -7.68 3.35
C ALA A 10 2.61 -6.61 4.34
N ASP A 11 1.51 -6.85 5.08
CA ASP A 11 1.04 -5.88 6.06
C ASP A 11 2.08 -5.61 7.14
N GLU A 12 2.75 -6.67 7.61
CA GLU A 12 3.80 -6.50 8.60
C GLU A 12 4.95 -5.66 8.05
N LEU A 13 5.33 -5.92 6.82
CA LEU A 13 6.42 -5.18 6.19
C LEU A 13 6.04 -3.73 5.92
N PHE A 14 4.79 -3.47 5.53
CA PHE A 14 4.32 -2.10 5.37
C PHE A 14 4.36 -1.36 6.71
N THR A 15 3.97 -2.04 7.78
CA THR A 15 4.02 -1.44 9.11
C THR A 15 5.46 -1.05 9.49
N GLU A 16 6.43 -1.88 9.11
CA GLU A 16 7.83 -1.59 9.43
C GLU A 16 8.33 -0.31 8.78
N ILE A 17 7.75 0.09 7.67
CA ILE A 17 8.17 1.32 7.00
C ILE A 17 7.16 2.44 7.21
N GLY A 18 6.30 2.30 8.21
CA GLY A 18 5.47 3.40 8.67
C GLY A 18 4.07 3.47 8.13
N PHE A 19 3.68 2.53 7.27
CA PHE A 19 2.31 2.51 6.76
C PHE A 19 1.38 1.80 7.73
N ALA A 20 0.15 2.28 7.80
CA ALA A 20 -0.91 1.61 8.54
C ALA A 20 -2.00 1.24 7.54
N LYS A 21 -2.50 0.02 7.64
CA LYS A 21 -3.60 -0.39 6.77
C LYS A 21 -4.88 0.21 7.32
N VAL A 22 -5.62 0.92 6.48
CA VAL A 22 -6.86 1.57 6.90
C VAL A 22 -8.10 0.93 6.27
N TYR A 23 -7.94 0.10 5.24
CA TYR A 23 -9.07 -0.56 4.61
C TYR A 23 -8.61 -1.77 3.82
N GLU A 24 -9.41 -2.82 3.82
CA GLU A 24 -9.16 -3.97 2.95
C GLU A 24 -10.47 -4.64 2.60
N SER A 25 -10.62 -4.96 1.32
CA SER A 25 -11.71 -5.77 0.83
C SER A 25 -11.13 -6.78 -0.16
N ASN A 26 -11.99 -7.54 -0.82
CA ASN A 26 -11.51 -8.52 -1.80
C ASN A 26 -10.86 -7.87 -3.02
N SER A 27 -11.14 -6.60 -3.27
CA SER A 27 -10.65 -5.96 -4.48
C SER A 27 -9.97 -4.62 -4.23
N TYR A 28 -9.78 -4.25 -2.96
CA TYR A 28 -9.20 -2.93 -2.69
C TYR A 28 -8.53 -2.93 -1.32
N VAL A 29 -7.34 -2.35 -1.25
CA VAL A 29 -6.63 -2.20 0.01
C VAL A 29 -6.05 -0.80 0.05
N GLU A 30 -6.14 -0.17 1.21
CA GLU A 30 -5.61 1.17 1.39
C GLU A 30 -4.70 1.22 2.60
N TYR A 31 -3.53 1.83 2.43
CA TYR A 31 -2.58 2.11 3.51
C TYR A 31 -2.33 3.59 3.57
N GLU A 32 -1.97 4.07 4.75
CA GLU A 32 -1.62 5.48 4.94
C GLU A 32 -0.34 5.61 5.74
N ARG A 33 0.43 6.64 5.43
CA ARG A 33 1.66 6.94 6.18
C ARG A 33 1.78 8.45 6.30
N TYR A 34 1.92 8.93 7.55
CA TYR A 34 2.07 10.35 7.79
C TYR A 34 3.55 10.72 7.80
N ASN A 35 3.90 11.79 7.11
CA ASN A 35 5.25 12.32 7.11
C ASN A 35 5.29 13.54 8.02
N GLU A 36 5.94 13.39 9.16
CA GLU A 36 5.99 14.46 10.14
C GLU A 36 6.79 15.65 9.67
N GLU A 37 7.86 15.37 8.93
CA GLU A 37 8.76 16.43 8.51
C GLU A 37 8.08 17.39 7.54
N PHE A 38 7.38 16.85 6.57
CA PHE A 38 6.77 17.66 5.53
C PHE A 38 5.27 17.83 5.73
N LYS A 39 4.72 17.26 6.80
CA LYS A 39 3.31 17.48 7.18
C LYS A 39 2.32 17.04 6.12
N TYR A 40 2.54 15.89 5.52
CA TYR A 40 1.56 15.37 4.59
C TYR A 40 1.23 13.91 4.91
N MET A 41 0.08 13.50 4.46
CA MET A 41 -0.37 12.10 4.57
C MET A 41 -0.22 11.46 3.21
N GLN A 42 0.47 10.35 3.14
CA GLN A 42 0.56 9.56 1.92
C GLN A 42 -0.48 8.46 1.95
N SER A 43 -1.22 8.32 0.87
CA SER A 43 -2.18 7.24 0.70
C SER A 43 -1.64 6.29 -0.37
N LEU A 44 -1.65 5.01 -0.07
CA LEU A 44 -1.21 3.98 -1.02
C LEU A 44 -2.38 3.03 -1.20
N ASP A 45 -2.90 2.97 -2.41
CA ASP A 45 -4.09 2.21 -2.72
C ASP A 45 -3.79 1.12 -3.71
N LEU A 46 -4.24 -0.08 -3.43
CA LEU A 46 -4.13 -1.21 -4.34
C LEU A 46 -5.53 -1.60 -4.79
N GLY A 47 -5.74 -1.75 -6.08
CA GLY A 47 -7.05 -2.09 -6.61
C GLY A 47 -6.99 -3.25 -7.58
N TYR A 48 -8.04 -4.06 -7.60
CA TYR A 48 -8.14 -5.21 -8.48
C TYR A 48 -9.44 -5.08 -9.27
N LYS A 49 -9.30 -4.89 -10.56
CA LYS A 49 -10.46 -4.72 -11.44
C LYS A 49 -10.98 -6.06 -11.94
N GLN A 50 -12.25 -6.10 -12.29
CA GLN A 50 -12.90 -7.31 -12.75
C GLN A 50 -12.21 -7.98 -13.92
N ASN A 51 -11.59 -7.18 -14.78
CA ASN A 51 -10.91 -7.72 -15.95
C ASN A 51 -9.48 -8.17 -15.64
N GLY A 52 -9.11 -8.24 -14.37
CA GLY A 52 -7.79 -8.74 -13.97
C GLY A 52 -6.68 -7.72 -13.95
N TYR A 53 -7.01 -6.44 -14.15
CA TYR A 53 -6.00 -5.40 -14.04
C TYR A 53 -5.75 -5.05 -12.58
N HIS A 54 -4.48 -4.82 -12.26
CA HIS A 54 -4.07 -4.41 -10.93
C HIS A 54 -3.70 -2.94 -10.98
N LEU A 55 -4.09 -2.21 -9.96
CA LEU A 55 -3.79 -0.78 -9.88
C LEU A 55 -3.01 -0.51 -8.62
N ILE A 56 -1.99 0.35 -8.74
CA ILE A 56 -1.24 0.86 -7.61
C ILE A 56 -1.30 2.37 -7.74
N MET A 57 -1.85 3.03 -6.74
CA MET A 57 -1.93 4.48 -6.73
C MET A 57 -1.31 5.01 -5.46
N SER A 58 -0.49 6.04 -5.59
CA SER A 58 0.12 6.67 -4.43
C SER A 58 -0.07 8.17 -4.56
N SER A 59 -0.61 8.78 -3.52
CA SER A 59 -0.87 10.22 -3.53
C SER A 59 -0.54 10.80 -2.17
N VAL A 60 -0.31 12.09 -2.12
CA VAL A 60 -0.07 12.79 -0.87
C VAL A 60 -1.08 13.90 -0.74
N LYS A 61 -1.47 14.16 0.49
CA LYS A 61 -2.38 15.21 0.82
C LYS A 61 -1.75 16.03 1.92
N ASP A 62 -1.67 17.33 1.70
CA ASP A 62 -1.20 18.24 2.72
C ASP A 62 -2.31 18.34 3.76
N VAL A 63 -2.01 17.99 5.00
CA VAL A 63 -3.02 17.98 6.05
C VAL A 63 -3.58 19.38 6.32
N ASN A 64 -2.87 20.40 5.89
CA ASN A 64 -3.32 21.78 6.07
C ASN A 64 -4.01 22.33 4.83
N SER A 65 -4.14 21.53 3.78
CA SER A 65 -4.81 21.94 2.55
C SER A 65 -6.08 21.17 2.39
N GLU A 66 -7.08 21.81 1.83
CA GLU A 66 -8.35 21.14 1.67
C GLU A 66 -8.39 20.39 0.36
N GLY A 67 -8.35 19.10 0.43
CA GLY A 67 -8.68 18.26 -0.71
C GLY A 67 -7.69 18.20 -1.86
N PHE A 68 -6.55 18.83 -1.74
CA PHE A 68 -5.61 18.81 -2.84
C PHE A 68 -4.66 17.63 -2.70
N ASN A 69 -4.64 16.77 -3.70
CA ASN A 69 -3.81 15.58 -3.70
C ASN A 69 -2.83 15.63 -4.85
N ASN A 70 -1.59 15.31 -4.57
CA ASN A 70 -0.56 15.18 -5.58
C ASN A 70 -0.16 13.73 -5.69
N MET A 71 0.20 13.31 -6.88
CA MET A 71 0.75 11.99 -7.07
C MET A 71 2.17 11.95 -6.51
N VAL A 72 2.54 10.82 -5.93
CA VAL A 72 3.87 10.65 -5.40
C VAL A 72 4.38 9.27 -5.84
N GLY A 73 5.65 9.19 -6.12
CA GLY A 73 6.25 7.94 -6.53
C GLY A 73 6.43 6.96 -5.39
N LEU A 74 6.71 5.73 -5.74
CA LEU A 74 7.00 4.67 -4.79
C LEU A 74 8.42 4.20 -5.01
N THR A 75 9.07 3.78 -3.93
CA THR A 75 10.37 3.14 -4.05
C THR A 75 10.17 1.73 -4.63
N MET A 76 11.24 1.14 -5.14
CA MET A 76 11.17 -0.22 -5.63
C MET A 76 10.76 -1.18 -4.53
N TYR A 77 11.21 -0.93 -3.30
CA TYR A 77 10.82 -1.78 -2.18
C TYR A 77 9.32 -1.69 -1.94
N GLU A 78 8.78 -0.48 -1.98
CA GLU A 78 7.33 -0.29 -1.78
C GLU A 78 6.53 -0.98 -2.88
N VAL A 79 7.01 -0.92 -4.12
CA VAL A 79 6.35 -1.64 -5.21
C VAL A 79 6.38 -3.15 -4.95
N LYS A 80 7.50 -3.67 -4.49
CA LYS A 80 7.60 -5.10 -4.18
C LYS A 80 6.61 -5.50 -3.10
N LEU A 81 6.41 -4.65 -2.10
CA LEU A 81 5.43 -4.93 -1.06
C LEU A 81 4.01 -4.93 -1.62
N CYS A 82 3.71 -4.02 -2.54
CA CYS A 82 2.41 -4.00 -3.20
C CYS A 82 2.16 -5.32 -3.93
N LEU A 83 3.14 -5.78 -4.67
CA LEU A 83 3.01 -7.03 -5.41
C LEU A 83 2.88 -8.23 -4.47
N LYS A 84 3.60 -8.21 -3.36
CA LYS A 84 3.49 -9.26 -2.37
C LYS A 84 2.07 -9.32 -1.79
N LYS A 85 1.50 -8.15 -1.46
CA LYS A 85 0.13 -8.10 -0.94
C LYS A 85 -0.86 -8.65 -1.95
N MET A 86 -0.71 -8.30 -3.22
CA MET A 86 -1.60 -8.79 -4.25
C MET A 86 -1.52 -10.30 -4.39
N ARG A 87 -0.32 -10.87 -4.25
CA ARG A 87 -0.17 -12.33 -4.27
C ARG A 87 -0.81 -12.97 -3.06
N GLU A 88 -0.69 -12.35 -1.89
CA GLU A 88 -1.33 -12.87 -0.68
C GLU A 88 -2.83 -12.88 -0.81
N LEU A 89 -3.38 -11.88 -1.51
CA LEU A 89 -4.82 -11.80 -1.75
C LEU A 89 -5.24 -12.68 -2.93
N LYS A 90 -4.27 -13.28 -3.60
CA LYS A 90 -4.52 -14.19 -4.73
C LYS A 90 -5.21 -13.49 -5.90
N TRP A 91 -4.89 -12.23 -6.08
CA TRP A 91 -5.38 -11.49 -7.24
C TRP A 91 -4.68 -12.02 -8.49
N LYS A 92 -5.47 -12.47 -9.46
CA LYS A 92 -4.92 -13.03 -10.67
C LYS A 92 -4.55 -11.94 -11.65
N MET A 93 -3.32 -12.00 -12.12
CA MET A 93 -2.83 -10.99 -13.02
C MET A 93 -3.32 -11.26 -14.44
N LYS A 94 -3.75 -10.19 -15.10
CA LYS A 94 -4.12 -10.30 -16.49
C LYS A 94 -2.87 -10.40 -17.33
N LYS A 95 -2.86 -11.30 -18.26
CA LYS A 95 -1.73 -11.50 -19.16
C LYS A 95 -1.95 -10.83 -20.49
#